data_68ab5060e73bb4998cc696f54b95c6eb
#
_entry.id   68ab5060e73bb4998cc696f54b95c6eb
#
_cell.length_a   1.000
_cell.length_b   1.000
_cell.length_c   1.000
_cell.angle_alpha   90.00
_cell.angle_beta   90.00
_cell.angle_gamma   90.00
#
_symmetry.space_group_name_H-M   'P 1'
#
loop_
_entity.id
_entity.type
_entity.pdbx_description
1 polymer ?
#
loop_
_entity_poly.entity_id
_entity_poly.type
_entity_poly.pdbx_seq_one_letter_code
_entity_poly.pdbx_strand_id
1 'polypeptide(L)'
;MIDGELIINPTLEQNAKSDLKLTVASTREKVIMIEAGANEVPEAKMIEAIFEADKVNKEIIAFIDKIVADCGKAKHSYESCAVPEELFAAMKEIVTPEEMEVAVFSDDKQTREENIRQVTAKLEEAFADNEEWLAVLGEAVYQYQKKDRS
;
A
#
# COMPACT_ATOMS: atom_id res chain seq x y z
N MET A 1 -3.47 18.81 18.53
CA MET A 1 -4.67 19.28 19.26
C MET A 1 -4.19 19.97 20.54
N ILE A 2 -4.65 21.19 20.81
CA ILE A 2 -4.30 21.95 21.99
C ILE A 2 -5.61 22.44 22.61
N ASP A 3 -5.84 22.20 23.88
CA ASP A 3 -7.08 22.58 24.59
C ASP A 3 -8.38 22.15 23.88
N GLY A 4 -8.34 21.00 23.21
CA GLY A 4 -9.45 20.43 22.46
C GLY A 4 -9.64 20.97 21.03
N GLU A 5 -8.84 21.96 20.59
CA GLU A 5 -8.88 22.53 19.24
C GLU A 5 -7.84 21.87 18.32
N LEU A 6 -8.24 21.60 17.07
CA LEU A 6 -7.36 21.10 16.04
C LEU A 6 -6.57 22.25 15.41
N ILE A 7 -5.26 22.12 15.33
CA ILE A 7 -4.37 23.11 14.72
C ILE A 7 -3.62 22.43 13.55
N ILE A 8 -3.83 22.96 12.35
CA ILE A 8 -3.14 22.51 11.14
C ILE A 8 -1.76 23.15 11.05
N ASN A 9 -0.73 22.35 10.79
CA ASN A 9 0.66 22.79 10.68
C ASN A 9 1.12 23.62 11.89
N PRO A 10 1.10 23.05 13.11
CA PRO A 10 1.44 23.79 14.32
C PRO A 10 2.89 24.27 14.31
N THR A 11 3.17 25.38 14.99
CA THR A 11 4.55 25.81 15.27
C THR A 11 5.23 24.82 16.24
N LEU A 12 6.56 24.94 16.38
CA LEU A 12 7.30 24.11 17.35
C LEU A 12 6.80 24.27 18.78
N GLU A 13 6.45 25.50 19.19
CA GLU A 13 5.91 25.79 20.53
C GLU A 13 4.52 25.20 20.73
N GLN A 14 3.66 25.26 19.71
CA GLN A 14 2.35 24.65 19.72
C GLN A 14 2.44 23.12 19.76
N ASN A 15 3.33 22.55 18.93
CA ASN A 15 3.53 21.11 18.89
C ASN A 15 4.04 20.53 20.21
N ALA A 16 4.85 21.28 20.95
CA ALA A 16 5.33 20.86 22.27
C ALA A 16 4.22 20.73 23.33
N LYS A 17 3.10 21.44 23.15
CA LYS A 17 1.93 21.43 24.05
C LYS A 17 0.78 20.56 23.52
N SER A 18 0.96 19.94 22.37
CA SER A 18 -0.11 19.22 21.69
C SER A 18 -0.34 17.82 22.26
N ASP A 19 -1.59 17.48 22.56
CA ASP A 19 -2.03 16.14 22.95
C ASP A 19 -2.14 15.19 21.77
N LEU A 20 -2.16 15.71 20.54
CA LEU A 20 -2.22 14.93 19.31
C LEU A 20 -1.19 15.43 18.32
N LYS A 21 -0.27 14.55 17.94
CA LYS A 21 0.63 14.73 16.79
C LYS A 21 0.15 13.79 15.69
N LEU A 22 -0.39 14.35 14.62
CA LEU A 22 -1.00 13.60 13.53
C LEU A 22 -0.42 14.03 12.20
N THR A 23 0.09 13.06 11.44
CA THR A 23 0.48 13.23 10.03
C THR A 23 -0.48 12.44 9.16
N VAL A 24 -1.06 13.11 8.17
CA VAL A 24 -1.97 12.49 7.20
C VAL A 24 -1.47 12.75 5.80
N ALA A 25 -1.32 11.69 5.01
CA ALA A 25 -1.07 11.79 3.58
C ALA A 25 -2.31 11.32 2.80
N SER A 26 -2.67 12.09 1.77
CA SER A 26 -3.86 11.83 0.96
C SER A 26 -3.56 11.95 -0.53
N THR A 27 -4.39 11.28 -1.32
CA THR A 27 -4.60 11.59 -2.73
C THR A 27 -5.85 12.46 -2.88
N ARG A 28 -6.27 12.77 -4.13
CA ARG A 28 -7.56 13.44 -4.36
C ARG A 28 -8.76 12.69 -3.80
N GLU A 29 -8.67 11.38 -3.73
CA GLU A 29 -9.79 10.51 -3.43
C GLU A 29 -9.70 9.85 -2.05
N LYS A 30 -8.49 9.53 -1.59
CA LYS A 30 -8.29 8.67 -0.42
C LYS A 30 -7.16 9.15 0.48
N VAL A 31 -7.36 8.98 1.79
CA VAL A 31 -6.26 8.96 2.76
C VAL A 31 -5.46 7.69 2.54
N ILE A 32 -4.13 7.81 2.42
CA ILE A 32 -3.22 6.70 2.12
C ILE A 32 -2.25 6.40 3.26
N MET A 33 -2.00 7.36 4.15
CA MET A 33 -1.12 7.16 5.31
C MET A 33 -1.62 7.98 6.48
N ILE A 34 -1.55 7.39 7.65
CA ILE A 34 -1.83 8.02 8.94
C ILE A 34 -0.72 7.62 9.89
N GLU A 35 -0.08 8.60 10.52
CA GLU A 35 0.87 8.41 11.61
C GLU A 35 0.44 9.29 12.78
N ALA A 36 0.23 8.71 13.95
CA ALA A 36 -0.28 9.42 15.11
C ALA A 36 0.45 9.06 16.39
N GLY A 37 0.72 10.09 17.22
CA GLY A 37 1.06 9.97 18.62
C GLY A 37 0.07 10.79 19.42
N ALA A 38 -0.58 10.21 20.43
CA ALA A 38 -1.64 10.87 21.17
C ALA A 38 -1.56 10.58 22.68
N ASN A 39 -1.98 11.54 23.49
CA ASN A 39 -2.15 11.42 24.94
C ASN A 39 -3.65 11.19 25.22
N GLU A 40 -4.11 9.92 25.13
CA GLU A 40 -5.49 9.50 25.45
C GLU A 40 -6.58 10.32 24.72
N VAL A 41 -6.33 10.67 23.45
CA VAL A 41 -7.33 11.37 22.62
C VAL A 41 -8.44 10.40 22.22
N PRO A 42 -9.73 10.74 22.43
CA PRO A 42 -10.85 9.87 22.07
C PRO A 42 -10.89 9.57 20.56
N GLU A 43 -11.31 8.35 20.19
CA GLU A 43 -11.37 7.89 18.79
C GLU A 43 -12.18 8.83 17.89
N ALA A 44 -13.30 9.35 18.39
CA ALA A 44 -14.13 10.29 17.63
C ALA A 44 -13.37 11.57 17.25
N LYS A 45 -12.52 12.09 18.14
CA LYS A 45 -11.66 13.24 17.87
C LYS A 45 -10.51 12.90 16.93
N MET A 46 -9.97 11.70 17.03
CA MET A 46 -8.96 11.21 16.09
C MET A 46 -9.52 11.14 14.66
N ILE A 47 -10.72 10.60 14.50
CA ILE A 47 -11.40 10.50 13.19
C ILE A 47 -11.68 11.92 12.65
N GLU A 48 -12.19 12.82 13.47
CA GLU A 48 -12.42 14.23 13.10
C GLU A 48 -11.12 14.89 12.60
N ALA A 49 -10.01 14.69 13.31
CA ALA A 49 -8.71 15.24 12.94
C ALA A 49 -8.19 14.68 11.60
N ILE A 50 -8.38 13.40 11.34
CA ILE A 50 -7.99 12.76 10.07
C ILE A 50 -8.77 13.37 8.90
N PHE A 51 -10.08 13.52 9.03
CA PHE A 51 -10.91 14.11 7.98
C PHE A 51 -10.63 15.59 7.74
N GLU A 52 -10.36 16.36 8.80
CA GLU A 52 -10.00 17.78 8.65
C GLU A 52 -8.63 17.92 7.96
N ALA A 53 -7.65 17.06 8.30
CA ALA A 53 -6.37 17.02 7.61
C ALA A 53 -6.51 16.62 6.12
N ASP A 54 -7.37 15.64 5.80
CA ASP A 54 -7.65 15.22 4.42
C ASP A 54 -8.27 16.36 3.60
N LYS A 55 -9.16 17.14 4.20
CA LYS A 55 -9.75 18.30 3.54
C LYS A 55 -8.69 19.36 3.19
N VAL A 56 -7.78 19.67 4.11
CA VAL A 56 -6.66 20.60 3.85
C VAL A 56 -5.72 20.03 2.79
N ASN A 57 -5.42 18.73 2.81
CA ASN A 57 -4.62 18.07 1.80
C ASN A 57 -5.23 18.20 0.39
N LYS A 58 -6.55 18.13 0.25
CA LYS A 58 -7.24 18.33 -1.03
C LYS A 58 -7.10 19.78 -1.55
N GLU A 59 -7.10 20.76 -0.67
CA GLU A 59 -6.83 22.15 -1.06
C GLU A 59 -5.38 22.33 -1.55
N ILE A 60 -4.41 21.72 -0.86
CA ILE A 60 -3.00 21.70 -1.26
C ILE A 60 -2.83 21.01 -2.63
N ILE A 61 -3.48 19.85 -2.83
CA ILE A 61 -3.45 19.13 -4.10
C ILE A 61 -4.02 19.98 -5.24
N ALA A 62 -5.14 20.66 -5.01
CA ALA A 62 -5.72 21.56 -6.00
C ALA A 62 -4.79 22.75 -6.35
N PHE A 63 -4.02 23.24 -5.39
CA PHE A 63 -2.99 24.24 -5.63
C PHE A 63 -1.82 23.70 -6.46
N ILE A 64 -1.34 22.49 -6.12
CA ILE A 64 -0.28 21.79 -6.87
C ILE A 64 -0.72 21.56 -8.32
N ASP A 65 -1.98 21.19 -8.56
CA ASP A 65 -2.52 21.01 -9.91
C ASP A 65 -2.43 22.27 -10.77
N LYS A 66 -2.68 23.44 -10.19
CA LYS A 66 -2.51 24.72 -10.88
C LYS A 66 -1.05 24.96 -11.27
N ILE A 67 -0.11 24.68 -10.36
CA ILE A 67 1.33 24.78 -10.65
C ILE A 67 1.72 23.84 -11.78
N VAL A 68 1.22 22.58 -11.74
CA VAL A 68 1.48 21.59 -12.79
C VAL A 68 0.91 22.04 -14.15
N ALA A 69 -0.27 22.66 -14.16
CA ALA A 69 -0.85 23.19 -15.38
C ALA A 69 -0.03 24.35 -15.99
N ASP A 70 0.54 25.20 -15.12
CA ASP A 70 1.28 26.39 -15.55
C ASP A 70 2.72 26.09 -15.99
N CYS A 71 3.43 25.21 -15.29
CA CYS A 71 4.86 24.96 -15.50
C CYS A 71 5.29 23.49 -15.40
N GLY A 72 4.35 22.57 -15.37
CA GLY A 72 4.63 21.15 -15.32
C GLY A 72 5.35 20.64 -16.57
N LYS A 73 6.20 19.62 -16.40
CA LYS A 73 6.87 18.94 -17.50
C LYS A 73 6.26 17.58 -17.73
N ALA A 74 6.32 17.08 -18.97
CA ALA A 74 5.92 15.71 -19.29
C ALA A 74 6.73 14.71 -18.44
N LYS A 75 6.04 13.74 -17.86
CA LYS A 75 6.70 12.66 -17.11
C LYS A 75 7.44 11.74 -18.07
N HIS A 76 8.57 11.19 -17.60
CA HIS A 76 9.25 10.15 -18.32
C HIS A 76 8.38 8.89 -18.43
N SER A 77 8.48 8.20 -19.56
CA SER A 77 7.93 6.87 -19.71
C SER A 77 8.77 5.86 -18.92
N TYR A 78 8.16 4.82 -18.46
CA TYR A 78 8.83 3.68 -17.81
C TYR A 78 8.18 2.38 -18.30
N GLU A 79 8.92 1.29 -18.25
CA GLU A 79 8.38 -0.04 -18.49
C GLU A 79 7.65 -0.52 -17.22
N SER A 80 6.43 -0.98 -17.39
CA SER A 80 5.62 -1.47 -16.28
C SER A 80 6.06 -2.88 -15.91
N CYS A 81 6.30 -3.11 -14.60
CA CYS A 81 6.47 -4.45 -14.04
C CYS A 81 5.13 -5.09 -13.64
N ALA A 82 4.02 -4.64 -14.24
CA ALA A 82 2.71 -5.23 -13.98
C ALA A 82 2.68 -6.69 -14.43
N VAL A 83 2.06 -7.53 -13.60
CA VAL A 83 1.92 -8.96 -13.90
C VAL A 83 0.90 -9.14 -15.03
N PRO A 84 1.26 -9.81 -16.13
CA PRO A 84 0.30 -10.11 -17.20
C PRO A 84 -0.84 -11.01 -16.73
N GLU A 85 -2.06 -10.75 -17.18
CA GLU A 85 -3.22 -11.60 -16.86
C GLU A 85 -3.04 -13.04 -17.32
N GLU A 86 -2.35 -13.23 -18.45
CA GLU A 86 -2.03 -14.54 -19.03
C GLU A 86 -1.12 -15.36 -18.09
N LEU A 87 -0.14 -14.72 -17.45
CA LEU A 87 0.70 -15.36 -16.44
C LEU A 87 -0.15 -15.82 -15.25
N PHE A 88 -1.06 -14.98 -14.78
CA PHE A 88 -1.97 -15.36 -13.68
C PHE A 88 -2.84 -16.56 -14.03
N ALA A 89 -3.37 -16.62 -15.26
CA ALA A 89 -4.17 -17.75 -15.72
C ALA A 89 -3.32 -19.04 -15.76
N ALA A 90 -2.12 -18.97 -16.35
CA ALA A 90 -1.20 -20.11 -16.42
C ALA A 90 -0.73 -20.59 -15.04
N MET A 91 -0.49 -19.67 -14.09
CA MET A 91 -0.12 -20.02 -12.72
C MET A 91 -1.20 -20.84 -12.02
N LYS A 92 -2.49 -20.49 -12.20
CA LYS A 92 -3.62 -21.20 -11.58
C LYS A 92 -3.84 -22.60 -12.14
N GLU A 93 -3.39 -22.87 -13.35
CA GLU A 93 -3.42 -24.23 -13.93
C GLU A 93 -2.34 -25.13 -13.32
N ILE A 94 -1.23 -24.55 -12.86
CA ILE A 94 -0.09 -25.28 -12.28
C ILE A 94 -0.19 -25.40 -10.78
N VAL A 95 -0.60 -24.32 -10.11
CA VAL A 95 -0.80 -24.22 -8.66
C VAL A 95 -2.25 -23.84 -8.40
N THR A 96 -3.04 -24.80 -7.93
CA THR A 96 -4.45 -24.56 -7.66
C THR A 96 -4.63 -23.61 -6.46
N PRO A 97 -5.81 -22.94 -6.34
CA PRO A 97 -6.12 -22.14 -5.16
C PRO A 97 -5.95 -22.93 -3.85
N GLU A 98 -6.36 -24.19 -3.82
CA GLU A 98 -6.25 -25.05 -2.65
C GLU A 98 -4.79 -25.34 -2.29
N GLU A 99 -3.91 -25.55 -3.28
CA GLU A 99 -2.44 -25.72 -3.03
C GLU A 99 -1.85 -24.42 -2.48
N MET A 100 -2.26 -23.24 -3.01
CA MET A 100 -1.83 -21.95 -2.51
C MET A 100 -2.33 -21.68 -1.09
N GLU A 101 -3.58 -22.02 -0.80
CA GLU A 101 -4.17 -21.88 0.54
C GLU A 101 -3.39 -22.69 1.56
N VAL A 102 -3.08 -23.95 1.28
CA VAL A 102 -2.25 -24.81 2.15
C VAL A 102 -0.85 -24.22 2.35
N ALA A 103 -0.25 -23.66 1.30
CA ALA A 103 1.07 -23.05 1.40
C ALA A 103 1.09 -21.80 2.29
N VAL A 104 0.00 -21.00 2.25
CA VAL A 104 -0.11 -19.70 2.94
C VAL A 104 -0.61 -19.83 4.37
N PHE A 105 -1.59 -20.73 4.63
CA PHE A 105 -2.22 -20.90 5.94
C PHE A 105 -1.53 -22.00 6.77
N SER A 106 -0.25 -21.80 7.04
CA SER A 106 0.51 -22.58 8.00
C SER A 106 0.77 -21.77 9.27
N ASP A 107 0.54 -22.36 10.44
CA ASP A 107 0.73 -21.72 11.74
C ASP A 107 2.22 -21.39 11.99
N ASP A 108 3.12 -22.27 11.55
CA ASP A 108 4.55 -22.06 11.67
C ASP A 108 5.11 -21.23 10.51
N LYS A 109 5.85 -20.17 10.87
CA LYS A 109 6.45 -19.25 9.89
C LYS A 109 7.44 -19.95 8.95
N GLN A 110 8.30 -20.82 9.48
CA GLN A 110 9.34 -21.47 8.67
C GLN A 110 8.72 -22.45 7.69
N THR A 111 7.72 -23.21 8.13
CA THR A 111 6.95 -24.13 7.29
C THR A 111 6.23 -23.36 6.17
N ARG A 112 5.62 -22.22 6.48
CA ARG A 112 4.96 -21.38 5.47
C ARG A 112 5.94 -20.84 4.43
N GLU A 113 7.11 -20.34 4.86
CA GLU A 113 8.13 -19.84 3.94
C GLU A 113 8.66 -20.95 3.02
N GLU A 114 8.82 -22.15 3.54
CA GLU A 114 9.25 -23.31 2.76
C GLU A 114 8.18 -23.74 1.76
N ASN A 115 6.93 -23.82 2.15
CA ASN A 115 5.81 -24.14 1.27
C ASN A 115 5.70 -23.16 0.10
N ILE A 116 5.79 -21.84 0.39
CA ILE A 116 5.78 -20.81 -0.64
C ILE A 116 6.99 -20.92 -1.57
N ARG A 117 8.16 -21.28 -1.04
CA ARG A 117 9.36 -21.50 -1.84
C ARG A 117 9.19 -22.70 -2.80
N GLN A 118 8.58 -23.79 -2.34
CA GLN A 118 8.27 -24.96 -3.18
C GLN A 118 7.28 -24.62 -4.30
N VAL A 119 6.22 -23.85 -3.99
CA VAL A 119 5.27 -23.34 -4.99
C VAL A 119 5.98 -22.48 -6.01
N THR A 120 6.86 -21.58 -5.55
CA THR A 120 7.62 -20.70 -6.46
C THR A 120 8.53 -21.50 -7.37
N ALA A 121 9.27 -22.47 -6.82
CA ALA A 121 10.16 -23.33 -7.61
C ALA A 121 9.41 -24.16 -8.66
N LYS A 122 8.22 -24.68 -8.33
CA LYS A 122 7.34 -25.38 -9.29
C LYS A 122 6.95 -24.48 -10.46
N LEU A 123 6.66 -23.20 -10.21
CA LEU A 123 6.33 -22.22 -11.25
C LEU A 123 7.56 -21.78 -12.05
N GLU A 124 8.72 -21.61 -11.41
CA GLU A 124 9.99 -21.31 -12.09
C GLU A 124 10.37 -22.42 -13.08
N GLU A 125 10.22 -23.68 -12.69
CA GLU A 125 10.45 -24.82 -13.55
C GLU A 125 9.47 -24.86 -14.74
N ALA A 126 8.20 -24.61 -14.48
CA ALA A 126 7.16 -24.65 -15.49
C ALA A 126 7.30 -23.51 -16.53
N PHE A 127 7.83 -22.36 -16.12
CA PHE A 127 8.01 -21.18 -16.99
C PHE A 127 9.46 -20.94 -17.39
N ALA A 128 10.35 -21.96 -17.24
CA ALA A 128 11.79 -21.82 -17.49
C ALA A 128 12.14 -21.26 -18.89
N ASP A 129 11.30 -21.52 -19.89
CA ASP A 129 11.49 -21.05 -21.25
C ASP A 129 10.92 -19.64 -21.53
N ASN A 130 10.32 -18.98 -20.51
CA ASN A 130 9.70 -17.66 -20.68
C ASN A 130 10.36 -16.63 -19.74
N GLU A 131 11.43 -15.98 -20.22
CA GLU A 131 12.19 -14.99 -19.46
C GLU A 131 11.35 -13.78 -19.00
N GLU A 132 10.36 -13.34 -19.83
CA GLU A 132 9.48 -12.22 -19.50
C GLU A 132 8.60 -12.56 -18.27
N TRP A 133 8.07 -13.77 -18.20
CA TRP A 133 7.27 -14.23 -17.09
C TRP A 133 8.11 -14.44 -15.83
N LEU A 134 9.31 -15.00 -15.97
CA LEU A 134 10.24 -15.19 -14.87
C LEU A 134 10.62 -13.85 -14.20
N ALA A 135 10.79 -12.80 -14.99
CA ALA A 135 11.15 -11.47 -14.49
C ALA A 135 10.11 -10.88 -13.52
N VAL A 136 8.83 -11.24 -13.67
CA VAL A 136 7.72 -10.74 -12.84
C VAL A 136 7.09 -11.82 -11.95
N LEU A 137 7.61 -13.03 -11.96
CA LEU A 137 7.03 -14.19 -11.27
C LEU A 137 6.94 -13.98 -9.76
N GLY A 138 7.95 -13.38 -9.15
CA GLY A 138 7.94 -13.07 -7.72
C GLY A 138 6.78 -12.16 -7.31
N GLU A 139 6.49 -11.12 -8.09
CA GLU A 139 5.35 -10.24 -7.88
C GLU A 139 4.02 -10.99 -8.15
N ALA A 140 3.98 -11.84 -9.17
CA ALA A 140 2.81 -12.66 -9.49
C ALA A 140 2.45 -13.62 -8.35
N VAL A 141 3.44 -14.33 -7.78
CA VAL A 141 3.26 -15.20 -6.62
C VAL A 141 2.77 -14.41 -5.41
N TYR A 142 3.35 -13.23 -5.15
CA TYR A 142 2.92 -12.38 -4.05
C TYR A 142 1.46 -11.91 -4.21
N GLN A 143 1.04 -11.53 -5.41
CA GLN A 143 -0.34 -11.14 -5.69
C GLN A 143 -1.31 -12.33 -5.59
N TYR A 144 -0.87 -13.53 -5.98
CA TYR A 144 -1.68 -14.75 -5.84
C TYR A 144 -1.95 -15.04 -4.36
N GLN A 145 -0.92 -15.01 -3.51
CA GLN A 145 -1.07 -15.15 -2.07
C GLN A 145 -2.05 -14.13 -1.45
N LYS A 146 -2.08 -12.89 -1.96
CA LYS A 146 -3.00 -11.85 -1.46
C LYS A 146 -4.46 -12.11 -1.82
N LYS A 147 -4.73 -12.61 -3.02
CA LYS A 147 -6.09 -12.87 -3.49
C LYS A 147 -6.76 -14.01 -2.74
N ASP A 148 -5.99 -14.99 -2.29
CA ASP A 148 -6.52 -16.12 -1.50
C ASP A 148 -6.73 -15.76 -0.02
N ARG A 149 -6.23 -14.60 0.44
CA ARG A 149 -6.47 -14.08 1.80
C ARG A 149 -7.69 -13.15 1.91
N SER A 150 -8.35 -12.84 0.80
CA SER A 150 -9.51 -11.94 0.72
C SER A 150 -10.80 -12.73 0.56
#